data_6ac70f28c6ea392845ef284ccfb35b76
#
_entry.id   6ac70f28c6ea392845ef284ccfb35b76
#
_cell.length_a   1.000
_cell.length_b   1.000
_cell.length_c   1.000
_cell.angle_alpha   90.00
_cell.angle_beta   90.00
_cell.angle_gamma   90.00
#
_symmetry.space_group_name_H-M   'P 1'
#
loop_
_entity.id
_entity.type
_entity.pdbx_description
1 polymer ?
#
loop_
_entity_poly.entity_id
_entity_poly.type
_entity_poly.pdbx_seq_one_letter_code
_entity_poly.pdbx_strand_id
1 'polypeptide(L)'
;MFLLIVIYIVFISLGLPDSLFGVVWPVVHREFGVVESFASVYSVIVAVTSGGVSFFAGRLIRKFGTGRVTFVSVLLTAVGLLGTSFAPNLWVMMFFSVVMGYGAGAIDTGLNNYVSLHYKASHMNWLHCCWGVGVTVSPIIMSAFLSGETGSWRTGYRIIAAIQFCIALIAAISLPHWKDSESGRATAGDENEKNKKANIFAVKGVLTSTLSLGLYCGMEFLVGTWGASYLVNTFALSPDSAAKWISLYYGGIMLGRLVSGFVSMKTSDNTLIRAGIVISFAGMFLLTLPIGTPAFFGLLLIGFGFGPIFPSVLHSVPGRFGNELSADITGFHMGGAYALGFLIQVSFGYIASATTFYITPFVLLAVAAALFTVNEVTIRTVAKRKAEE
;
A
#
# COMPACT_ATOMS: atom_id res chain seq x y z
N MET A 1 -11.99 20.19 -13.01
CA MET A 1 -10.61 20.39 -12.48
C MET A 1 -10.58 20.42 -10.95
N PHE A 2 -11.45 21.17 -10.29
CA PHE A 2 -11.51 21.23 -8.82
C PHE A 2 -11.65 19.84 -8.15
N LEU A 3 -12.61 19.02 -8.59
CA LEU A 3 -12.86 17.69 -8.02
C LEU A 3 -11.63 16.75 -8.16
N LEU A 4 -10.89 16.82 -9.27
CA LEU A 4 -9.69 16.04 -9.47
C LEU A 4 -8.58 16.41 -8.45
N ILE A 5 -8.44 17.71 -8.14
CA ILE A 5 -7.50 18.18 -7.12
C ILE A 5 -7.91 17.63 -5.75
N VAL A 6 -9.20 17.67 -5.42
CA VAL A 6 -9.71 17.09 -4.16
C VAL A 6 -9.43 15.60 -4.10
N ILE A 7 -9.63 14.86 -5.17
CA ILE A 7 -9.34 13.41 -5.25
C ILE A 7 -7.85 13.15 -4.96
N TYR A 8 -6.93 13.93 -5.53
CA TYR A 8 -5.50 13.81 -5.26
C TYR A 8 -5.14 14.11 -3.80
N ILE A 9 -5.73 15.16 -3.21
CA ILE A 9 -5.55 15.50 -1.79
C ILE A 9 -6.06 14.38 -0.90
N VAL A 10 -7.20 13.79 -1.23
CA VAL A 10 -7.75 12.63 -0.48
C VAL A 10 -6.82 11.42 -0.60
N PHE A 11 -6.16 11.22 -1.74
CA PHE A 11 -5.18 10.12 -1.88
C PHE A 11 -3.89 10.36 -1.09
N ILE A 12 -3.46 11.63 -0.93
CA ILE A 12 -2.40 11.97 0.04
C ILE A 12 -2.86 11.56 1.45
N SER A 13 -4.11 11.85 1.80
CA SER A 13 -4.66 11.49 3.10
C SER A 13 -4.75 9.99 3.34
N LEU A 14 -4.93 9.18 2.30
CA LEU A 14 -4.91 7.72 2.40
C LEU A 14 -3.50 7.22 2.76
N GLY A 15 -2.45 7.82 2.18
CA GLY A 15 -1.07 7.46 2.46
C GLY A 15 -0.58 7.86 3.86
N LEU A 16 -1.13 8.92 4.45
CA LEU A 16 -0.65 9.42 5.75
C LEU A 16 -0.68 8.36 6.87
N PRO A 17 -1.74 7.58 7.11
CA PRO A 17 -1.77 6.56 8.15
C PRO A 17 -0.96 5.30 7.81
N ASP A 18 -0.77 4.97 6.53
CA ASP A 18 -0.26 3.67 6.09
C ASP A 18 1.17 3.38 6.58
N SER A 19 2.02 4.41 6.68
CA SER A 19 3.41 4.26 7.11
C SER A 19 3.64 4.53 8.62
N LEU A 20 2.64 5.06 9.34
CA LEU A 20 2.82 5.51 10.73
C LEU A 20 3.07 4.38 11.72
N PHE A 21 2.24 3.34 11.65
CA PHE A 21 2.28 2.28 12.66
C PHE A 21 3.65 1.61 12.71
N GLY A 22 4.22 1.21 11.57
CA GLY A 22 5.53 0.58 11.53
C GLY A 22 6.64 1.47 12.06
N VAL A 23 6.54 2.78 11.82
CA VAL A 23 7.53 3.76 12.28
C VAL A 23 7.50 3.97 13.80
N VAL A 24 6.32 3.98 14.42
CA VAL A 24 6.20 4.19 15.87
C VAL A 24 6.32 2.91 16.68
N TRP A 25 6.17 1.76 16.07
CA TRP A 25 6.11 0.48 16.76
C TRP A 25 7.32 0.18 17.65
N PRO A 26 8.57 0.50 17.28
CA PRO A 26 9.73 0.31 18.15
C PRO A 26 9.63 1.02 19.52
N VAL A 27 8.81 2.08 19.60
CA VAL A 27 8.55 2.83 20.84
C VAL A 27 7.31 2.29 21.54
N VAL A 28 6.23 2.10 20.80
CA VAL A 28 4.90 1.72 21.32
C VAL A 28 4.92 0.34 21.99
N HIS A 29 5.56 -0.66 21.40
CA HIS A 29 5.59 -2.00 21.98
C HIS A 29 6.29 -2.02 23.33
N ARG A 30 7.35 -1.22 23.50
CA ARG A 30 8.08 -1.08 24.77
C ARG A 30 7.24 -0.35 25.83
N GLU A 31 6.57 0.73 25.42
CA GLU A 31 5.70 1.49 26.31
C GLU A 31 4.54 0.65 26.83
N PHE A 32 3.93 -0.18 25.97
CA PHE A 32 2.82 -1.06 26.36
C PHE A 32 3.26 -2.39 26.97
N GLY A 33 4.58 -2.66 27.04
CA GLY A 33 5.12 -3.90 27.61
C GLY A 33 4.72 -5.16 26.84
N VAL A 34 4.56 -5.06 25.52
CA VAL A 34 4.16 -6.17 24.65
C VAL A 34 5.32 -6.61 23.76
N VAL A 35 5.29 -7.88 23.34
CA VAL A 35 6.28 -8.43 22.43
C VAL A 35 6.15 -7.77 21.04
N GLU A 36 7.28 -7.60 20.36
CA GLU A 36 7.36 -6.87 19.10
C GLU A 36 6.47 -7.48 17.99
N SER A 37 6.28 -8.81 18.00
CA SER A 37 5.41 -9.52 17.05
C SER A 37 3.93 -9.12 17.07
N PHE A 38 3.45 -8.43 18.11
CA PHE A 38 2.09 -7.90 18.14
C PHE A 38 1.78 -6.87 17.03
N ALA A 39 2.79 -6.30 16.37
CA ALA A 39 2.57 -5.52 15.16
C ALA A 39 1.83 -6.30 14.08
N SER A 40 2.06 -7.60 13.99
CA SER A 40 1.36 -8.50 13.06
C SER A 40 -0.14 -8.54 13.32
N VAL A 41 -0.57 -8.52 14.60
CA VAL A 41 -1.98 -8.51 14.97
C VAL A 41 -2.65 -7.21 14.52
N TYR A 42 -1.99 -6.07 14.75
CA TYR A 42 -2.47 -4.78 14.24
C TYR A 42 -2.66 -4.79 12.72
N SER A 43 -1.64 -5.24 11.98
CA SER A 43 -1.68 -5.30 10.52
C SER A 43 -2.80 -6.20 10.00
N VAL A 44 -3.01 -7.37 10.64
CA VAL A 44 -4.12 -8.28 10.29
C VAL A 44 -5.48 -7.61 10.54
N ILE A 45 -5.66 -6.91 11.65
CA ILE A 45 -6.91 -6.19 11.94
C ILE A 45 -7.20 -5.14 10.86
N VAL A 46 -6.21 -4.32 10.51
CA VAL A 46 -6.37 -3.30 9.46
C VAL A 46 -6.68 -3.97 8.11
N ALA A 47 -5.97 -5.05 7.76
CA ALA A 47 -6.18 -5.78 6.50
C ALA A 47 -7.58 -6.38 6.39
N VAL A 48 -8.04 -7.06 7.44
CA VAL A 48 -9.36 -7.72 7.46
C VAL A 48 -10.48 -6.67 7.42
N THR A 49 -10.34 -5.58 8.14
CA THR A 49 -11.34 -4.51 8.18
C THR A 49 -11.38 -3.72 6.88
N SER A 50 -10.22 -3.35 6.33
CA SER A 50 -10.11 -2.63 5.06
C SER A 50 -10.57 -3.50 3.89
N GLY A 51 -10.11 -4.75 3.82
CA GLY A 51 -10.54 -5.72 2.80
C GLY A 51 -12.03 -6.02 2.90
N GLY A 52 -12.55 -6.22 4.12
CA GLY A 52 -13.97 -6.46 4.36
C GLY A 52 -14.85 -5.33 3.81
N VAL A 53 -14.51 -4.08 4.10
CA VAL A 53 -15.26 -2.91 3.59
C VAL A 53 -15.14 -2.78 2.08
N SER A 54 -13.98 -3.08 1.51
CA SER A 54 -13.76 -3.03 0.06
C SER A 54 -14.75 -3.92 -0.70
N PHE A 55 -15.10 -5.10 -0.18
CA PHE A 55 -16.14 -5.95 -0.79
C PHE A 55 -17.53 -5.30 -0.82
N PHE A 56 -17.83 -4.43 0.15
CA PHE A 56 -19.11 -3.74 0.22
C PHE A 56 -19.06 -2.33 -0.36
N ALA A 57 -17.89 -1.83 -0.73
CA ALA A 57 -17.69 -0.45 -1.22
C ALA A 57 -18.59 -0.12 -2.40
N GLY A 58 -18.74 -1.03 -3.38
CA GLY A 58 -19.65 -0.84 -4.50
C GLY A 58 -21.12 -0.64 -4.09
N ARG A 59 -21.61 -1.37 -3.07
CA ARG A 59 -22.98 -1.18 -2.53
C ARG A 59 -23.10 0.15 -1.80
N LEU A 60 -22.09 0.53 -1.02
CA LEU A 60 -22.07 1.82 -0.32
C LEU A 60 -22.08 2.99 -1.30
N ILE A 61 -21.28 2.91 -2.36
CA ILE A 61 -21.18 3.94 -3.40
C ILE A 61 -22.50 4.09 -4.15
N ARG A 62 -23.15 2.97 -4.56
CA ARG A 62 -24.46 3.02 -5.21
C ARG A 62 -25.53 3.63 -4.31
N LYS A 63 -25.48 3.38 -3.00
CA LYS A 63 -26.50 3.88 -2.05
C LYS A 63 -26.28 5.33 -1.63
N PHE A 64 -25.04 5.74 -1.42
CA PHE A 64 -24.72 7.03 -0.79
C PHE A 64 -23.97 8.01 -1.73
N GLY A 65 -23.47 7.53 -2.87
CA GLY A 65 -22.62 8.27 -3.79
C GLY A 65 -21.14 8.29 -3.38
N THR A 66 -20.24 8.38 -4.37
CA THR A 66 -18.79 8.33 -4.15
C THR A 66 -18.31 9.44 -3.22
N GLY A 67 -18.82 10.66 -3.38
CA GLY A 67 -18.40 11.81 -2.58
C GLY A 67 -18.69 11.64 -1.08
N ARG A 68 -19.89 11.16 -0.72
CA ARG A 68 -20.25 10.94 0.69
C ARG A 68 -19.46 9.79 1.30
N VAL A 69 -19.27 8.69 0.57
CA VAL A 69 -18.45 7.56 1.02
C VAL A 69 -17.03 8.05 1.26
N THR A 70 -16.44 8.82 0.35
CA THR A 70 -15.10 9.42 0.50
C THR A 70 -15.01 10.31 1.73
N PHE A 71 -15.94 11.25 1.93
CA PHE A 71 -15.95 12.12 3.10
C PHE A 71 -16.00 11.34 4.43
N VAL A 72 -16.98 10.42 4.56
CA VAL A 72 -17.13 9.61 5.77
C VAL A 72 -15.88 8.76 6.03
N SER A 73 -15.29 8.22 5.00
CA SER A 73 -14.08 7.40 5.09
C SER A 73 -12.85 8.19 5.56
N VAL A 74 -12.62 9.40 5.01
CA VAL A 74 -11.55 10.30 5.50
C VAL A 74 -11.79 10.70 6.95
N LEU A 75 -13.04 10.96 7.32
CA LEU A 75 -13.41 11.29 8.70
C LEU A 75 -13.14 10.11 9.65
N LEU A 76 -13.46 8.87 9.25
CA LEU A 76 -13.17 7.67 10.03
C LEU A 76 -11.66 7.47 10.24
N THR A 77 -10.83 7.70 9.21
CA THR A 77 -9.38 7.63 9.37
C THR A 77 -8.86 8.71 10.31
N ALA A 78 -9.40 9.95 10.23
CA ALA A 78 -9.05 11.03 11.14
C ALA A 78 -9.41 10.70 12.61
N VAL A 79 -10.62 10.17 12.85
CA VAL A 79 -11.09 9.73 14.18
C VAL A 79 -10.24 8.55 14.69
N GLY A 80 -9.89 7.60 13.82
CA GLY A 80 -9.02 6.48 14.18
C GLY A 80 -7.63 6.92 14.61
N LEU A 81 -7.00 7.86 13.87
CA LEU A 81 -5.69 8.44 14.23
C LEU A 81 -5.76 9.21 15.55
N LEU A 82 -6.78 10.06 15.70
CA LEU A 82 -6.96 10.83 16.93
C LEU A 82 -7.18 9.90 18.13
N GLY A 83 -8.06 8.91 17.98
CA GLY A 83 -8.33 7.92 19.05
C GLY A 83 -7.09 7.11 19.40
N THR A 84 -6.30 6.70 18.42
CA THR A 84 -4.99 6.05 18.63
C THR A 84 -4.07 6.93 19.49
N SER A 85 -4.07 8.24 19.28
CA SER A 85 -3.24 9.17 20.08
C SER A 85 -3.60 9.23 21.57
N PHE A 86 -4.81 8.84 21.93
CA PHE A 86 -5.28 8.78 23.31
C PHE A 86 -5.25 7.36 23.89
N ALA A 87 -4.79 6.36 23.14
CA ALA A 87 -4.79 4.97 23.58
C ALA A 87 -3.91 4.78 24.84
N PRO A 88 -4.48 4.33 25.97
CA PRO A 88 -3.74 4.06 27.20
C PRO A 88 -3.06 2.67 27.16
N ASN A 89 -3.47 1.81 26.23
CA ASN A 89 -2.97 0.45 26.08
C ASN A 89 -3.18 -0.06 24.65
N LEU A 90 -2.60 -1.21 24.37
CA LEU A 90 -2.66 -1.85 23.07
C LEU A 90 -4.09 -2.13 22.58
N TRP A 91 -4.99 -2.55 23.46
CA TRP A 91 -6.35 -2.95 23.08
C TRP A 91 -7.18 -1.77 22.56
N VAL A 92 -7.05 -0.60 23.18
CA VAL A 92 -7.68 0.64 22.68
C VAL A 92 -7.07 1.05 21.34
N MET A 93 -5.76 0.91 21.18
CA MET A 93 -5.09 1.13 19.88
C MET A 93 -5.62 0.19 18.80
N MET A 94 -5.81 -1.11 19.12
CA MET A 94 -6.39 -2.10 18.20
C MET A 94 -7.84 -1.75 17.84
N PHE A 95 -8.65 -1.27 18.78
CA PHE A 95 -9.99 -0.80 18.49
C PHE A 95 -9.99 0.34 17.44
N PHE A 96 -9.13 1.33 17.61
CA PHE A 96 -9.04 2.43 16.65
C PHE A 96 -8.43 2.01 15.29
N SER A 97 -7.64 0.94 15.25
CA SER A 97 -7.17 0.36 13.98
C SER A 97 -8.32 -0.24 13.14
N VAL A 98 -9.35 -0.80 13.79
CA VAL A 98 -10.59 -1.22 13.12
C VAL A 98 -11.26 -0.02 12.45
N VAL A 99 -11.40 1.10 13.18
CA VAL A 99 -12.01 2.33 12.65
C VAL A 99 -11.22 2.86 11.44
N MET A 100 -9.88 2.87 11.53
CA MET A 100 -9.01 3.26 10.41
C MET A 100 -9.16 2.34 9.20
N GLY A 101 -9.19 1.02 9.43
CA GLY A 101 -9.35 0.04 8.36
C GLY A 101 -10.66 0.23 7.60
N TYR A 102 -11.78 0.49 8.29
CA TYR A 102 -13.05 0.82 7.65
C TYR A 102 -12.95 2.07 6.76
N GLY A 103 -12.29 3.12 7.22
CA GLY A 103 -12.08 4.33 6.44
C GLY A 103 -11.20 4.06 5.21
N ALA A 104 -10.04 3.46 5.38
CA ALA A 104 -9.06 3.24 4.33
C ALA A 104 -9.62 2.39 3.17
N GLY A 105 -10.25 1.24 3.45
CA GLY A 105 -10.72 0.32 2.42
C GLY A 105 -11.80 0.91 1.51
N ALA A 106 -12.68 1.76 2.03
CA ALA A 106 -13.73 2.36 1.23
C ALA A 106 -13.22 3.50 0.34
N ILE A 107 -12.23 4.30 0.81
CA ILE A 107 -11.60 5.35 -0.01
C ILE A 107 -10.88 4.73 -1.21
N ASP A 108 -10.01 3.77 -0.93
CA ASP A 108 -9.16 3.16 -1.95
C ASP A 108 -10.01 2.59 -3.09
N THR A 109 -10.95 1.71 -2.76
CA THR A 109 -11.84 1.11 -3.75
C THR A 109 -12.68 2.15 -4.48
N GLY A 110 -13.24 3.13 -3.75
CA GLY A 110 -14.16 4.12 -4.31
C GLY A 110 -13.50 5.08 -5.29
N LEU A 111 -12.35 5.62 -4.92
CA LEU A 111 -11.65 6.60 -5.75
C LEU A 111 -10.93 5.97 -6.94
N ASN A 112 -10.34 4.78 -6.78
CA ASN A 112 -9.78 4.04 -7.91
C ASN A 112 -10.84 3.75 -8.97
N ASN A 113 -12.02 3.27 -8.56
CA ASN A 113 -13.14 3.05 -9.47
C ASN A 113 -13.61 4.36 -10.13
N TYR A 114 -13.78 5.42 -9.35
CA TYR A 114 -14.22 6.72 -9.87
C TYR A 114 -13.23 7.28 -10.91
N VAL A 115 -11.93 7.26 -10.61
CA VAL A 115 -10.90 7.77 -11.52
C VAL A 115 -10.80 6.92 -12.78
N SER A 116 -10.90 5.58 -12.68
CA SER A 116 -10.88 4.70 -13.85
C SER A 116 -12.04 4.94 -14.82
N LEU A 117 -13.20 5.35 -14.30
CA LEU A 117 -14.40 5.60 -15.10
C LEU A 117 -14.44 7.00 -15.72
N HIS A 118 -13.84 8.02 -15.08
CA HIS A 118 -14.03 9.43 -15.44
C HIS A 118 -12.76 10.12 -15.97
N TYR A 119 -11.57 9.53 -15.76
CA TYR A 119 -10.30 10.15 -16.10
C TYR A 119 -9.38 9.23 -16.91
N LYS A 120 -8.34 9.80 -17.52
CA LYS A 120 -7.34 9.05 -18.30
C LYS A 120 -6.40 8.24 -17.38
N ALA A 121 -5.78 7.20 -17.92
CA ALA A 121 -4.80 6.36 -17.23
C ALA A 121 -3.66 7.13 -16.53
N SER A 122 -3.24 8.27 -17.11
CA SER A 122 -2.23 9.15 -16.50
C SER A 122 -2.65 9.68 -15.12
N HIS A 123 -3.95 9.98 -14.95
CA HIS A 123 -4.48 10.46 -13.67
C HIS A 123 -4.49 9.37 -12.61
N MET A 124 -4.63 8.10 -13.00
CA MET A 124 -4.49 6.96 -12.09
C MET A 124 -3.05 6.87 -11.54
N ASN A 125 -2.04 7.00 -12.41
CA ASN A 125 -0.64 7.01 -11.97
C ASN A 125 -0.33 8.19 -11.03
N TRP A 126 -0.85 9.38 -11.32
CA TRP A 126 -0.69 10.55 -10.45
C TRP A 126 -1.43 10.41 -9.12
N LEU A 127 -2.58 9.74 -9.12
CA LEU A 127 -3.30 9.38 -7.90
C LEU A 127 -2.42 8.55 -6.95
N HIS A 128 -1.80 7.49 -7.46
CA HIS A 128 -0.88 6.67 -6.68
C HIS A 128 0.43 7.37 -6.31
N CYS A 129 0.87 8.35 -7.11
CA CYS A 129 1.98 9.22 -6.73
C CYS A 129 1.61 10.11 -5.53
N CYS A 130 0.37 10.63 -5.49
CA CYS A 130 -0.15 11.39 -4.35
C CYS A 130 -0.22 10.55 -3.07
N TRP A 131 -0.63 9.27 -3.15
CA TRP A 131 -0.50 8.35 -2.02
C TRP A 131 0.96 8.24 -1.56
N GLY A 132 1.90 8.13 -2.50
CA GLY A 132 3.33 8.12 -2.23
C GLY A 132 3.82 9.35 -1.45
N VAL A 133 3.27 10.53 -1.72
CA VAL A 133 3.54 11.74 -0.92
C VAL A 133 3.11 11.54 0.53
N GLY A 134 1.89 11.04 0.76
CA GLY A 134 1.37 10.79 2.11
C GLY A 134 2.25 9.86 2.93
N VAL A 135 2.58 8.68 2.38
CA VAL A 135 3.42 7.69 3.08
C VAL A 135 4.86 8.14 3.29
N THR A 136 5.35 9.08 2.47
CA THR A 136 6.70 9.67 2.61
C THR A 136 6.74 10.74 3.68
N VAL A 137 5.74 11.62 3.71
CA VAL A 137 5.71 12.80 4.60
C VAL A 137 5.39 12.40 6.04
N SER A 138 4.54 11.40 6.27
CA SER A 138 4.11 11.07 7.62
C SER A 138 5.22 10.55 8.54
N PRO A 139 6.18 9.71 8.12
CA PRO A 139 7.34 9.37 8.94
C PRO A 139 8.25 10.57 9.25
N ILE A 140 8.36 11.55 8.34
CA ILE A 140 9.12 12.79 8.57
C ILE A 140 8.47 13.60 9.69
N ILE A 141 7.13 13.79 9.61
CA ILE A 141 6.39 14.47 10.68
C ILE A 141 6.58 13.70 12.00
N MET A 142 6.39 12.37 11.98
CA MET A 142 6.51 11.55 13.18
C MET A 142 7.92 11.61 13.78
N SER A 143 8.98 11.66 12.97
CA SER A 143 10.37 11.69 13.45
C SER A 143 10.63 12.84 14.41
N ALA A 144 9.98 14.00 14.20
CA ALA A 144 10.11 15.17 15.06
C ALA A 144 9.55 14.95 16.49
N PHE A 145 8.73 13.90 16.69
CA PHE A 145 8.07 13.58 17.96
C PHE A 145 8.52 12.24 18.56
N LEU A 146 9.48 11.56 17.96
CA LEU A 146 10.04 10.30 18.48
C LEU A 146 11.32 10.51 19.29
N SER A 147 11.92 11.71 19.27
CA SER A 147 13.17 12.04 19.93
C SER A 147 12.99 13.06 21.05
N GLY A 148 13.86 13.00 22.09
CA GLY A 148 13.92 13.92 23.20
C GLY A 148 13.08 13.52 24.43
N GLU A 149 13.34 14.16 25.57
CA GLU A 149 12.65 13.88 26.84
C GLU A 149 11.15 14.21 26.81
N THR A 150 10.74 15.14 25.92
CA THR A 150 9.34 15.55 25.74
C THR A 150 8.70 14.91 24.49
N GLY A 151 9.43 14.07 23.76
CA GLY A 151 8.96 13.41 22.55
C GLY A 151 7.81 12.47 22.87
N SER A 152 6.72 12.57 22.09
CA SER A 152 5.58 11.68 22.25
C SER A 152 5.01 11.32 20.90
N TRP A 153 5.06 10.04 20.54
CA TRP A 153 4.43 9.51 19.33
C TRP A 153 2.94 9.90 19.27
N ARG A 154 2.29 10.08 20.42
CA ARG A 154 0.90 10.55 20.51
C ARG A 154 0.71 11.94 19.92
N THR A 155 1.68 12.84 20.10
CA THR A 155 1.65 14.18 19.51
C THR A 155 1.77 14.11 17.99
N GLY A 156 2.65 13.25 17.46
CA GLY A 156 2.74 12.99 16.03
C GLY A 156 1.41 12.50 15.44
N TYR A 157 0.75 11.55 16.09
CA TYR A 157 -0.60 11.09 15.69
C TYR A 157 -1.65 12.21 15.72
N ARG A 158 -1.64 13.09 16.75
CA ARG A 158 -2.57 14.24 16.82
C ARG A 158 -2.39 15.23 15.68
N ILE A 159 -1.13 15.52 15.30
CA ILE A 159 -0.84 16.43 14.20
C ILE A 159 -1.33 15.84 12.89
N ILE A 160 -1.04 14.56 12.63
CA ILE A 160 -1.51 13.89 11.41
C ILE A 160 -3.03 13.77 11.41
N ALA A 161 -3.66 13.50 12.55
CA ALA A 161 -5.11 13.53 12.68
C ALA A 161 -5.69 14.93 12.35
N ALA A 162 -5.06 16.00 12.81
CA ALA A 162 -5.50 17.36 12.49
C ALA A 162 -5.42 17.64 10.97
N ILE A 163 -4.33 17.22 10.31
CA ILE A 163 -4.21 17.30 8.85
C ILE A 163 -5.35 16.50 8.19
N GLN A 164 -5.63 15.31 8.69
CA GLN A 164 -6.68 14.43 8.18
C GLN A 164 -8.08 15.06 8.34
N PHE A 165 -8.36 15.72 9.47
CA PHE A 165 -9.60 16.47 9.66
C PHE A 165 -9.72 17.66 8.69
N CYS A 166 -8.64 18.38 8.40
CA CYS A 166 -8.63 19.43 7.37
C CYS A 166 -8.97 18.85 5.98
N ILE A 167 -8.42 17.68 5.64
CA ILE A 167 -8.72 17.01 4.37
C ILE A 167 -10.18 16.52 4.35
N ALA A 168 -10.70 16.00 5.49
CA ALA A 168 -12.12 15.66 5.60
C ALA A 168 -13.03 16.88 5.37
N LEU A 169 -12.66 18.05 5.87
CA LEU A 169 -13.39 19.29 5.61
C LEU A 169 -13.35 19.66 4.12
N ILE A 170 -12.21 19.54 3.46
CA ILE A 170 -12.10 19.75 2.00
C ILE A 170 -13.00 18.77 1.24
N ALA A 171 -13.00 17.50 1.64
CA ALA A 171 -13.88 16.48 1.06
C ALA A 171 -15.37 16.84 1.28
N ALA A 172 -15.76 17.33 2.46
CA ALA A 172 -17.11 17.77 2.76
C ALA A 172 -17.56 18.96 1.87
N ILE A 173 -16.69 19.97 1.70
CA ILE A 173 -16.95 21.13 0.84
C ILE A 173 -17.10 20.70 -0.63
N SER A 174 -16.43 19.64 -1.05
CA SER A 174 -16.51 19.12 -2.42
C SER A 174 -17.80 18.35 -2.73
N LEU A 175 -18.61 17.97 -1.72
CA LEU A 175 -19.80 17.13 -1.90
C LEU A 175 -20.78 17.61 -3.00
N PRO A 176 -21.08 18.90 -3.18
CA PRO A 176 -21.97 19.35 -4.25
C PRO A 176 -21.45 19.01 -5.65
N HIS A 177 -20.12 18.99 -5.85
CA HIS A 177 -19.50 18.77 -7.16
C HIS A 177 -19.52 17.30 -7.63
N TRP A 178 -19.80 16.35 -6.72
CA TRP A 178 -19.91 14.94 -7.06
C TRP A 178 -21.25 14.58 -7.70
N LYS A 179 -22.32 15.33 -7.41
CA LYS A 179 -23.69 15.03 -7.87
C LYS A 179 -23.83 15.14 -9.38
N ASP A 180 -23.15 16.09 -10.00
CA ASP A 180 -23.27 16.35 -11.44
C ASP A 180 -22.58 15.25 -12.30
N SER A 181 -21.63 14.53 -11.72
CA SER A 181 -20.89 13.47 -12.40
C SER A 181 -21.55 12.08 -12.26
N GLU A 182 -22.40 11.88 -11.26
CA GLU A 182 -23.06 10.59 -11.00
C GLU A 182 -24.41 10.47 -11.73
N SER A 183 -25.10 11.56 -12.02
CA SER A 183 -26.42 11.56 -12.65
C SER A 183 -26.44 11.12 -14.12
N GLY A 184 -25.29 11.09 -14.79
CA GLY A 184 -25.17 10.71 -16.20
C GLY A 184 -24.93 9.20 -16.47
N ARG A 185 -24.72 8.36 -15.46
CA ARG A 185 -24.24 6.99 -15.64
C ARG A 185 -24.97 5.89 -14.87
N ALA A 186 -26.07 6.20 -14.21
CA ALA A 186 -26.90 5.18 -13.53
C ALA A 186 -27.51 4.11 -14.46
N THR A 187 -27.34 4.23 -15.78
CA THR A 187 -27.99 3.39 -16.79
C THR A 187 -27.07 2.41 -17.53
N ALA A 188 -25.77 2.39 -17.26
CA ALA A 188 -24.84 1.57 -18.06
C ALA A 188 -24.28 0.31 -17.34
N GLY A 189 -24.66 0.05 -16.09
CA GLY A 189 -24.00 -0.96 -15.24
C GLY A 189 -24.71 -2.31 -15.08
N ASP A 190 -25.99 -2.44 -15.43
CA ASP A 190 -26.78 -3.60 -14.98
C ASP A 190 -27.03 -4.71 -16.04
N GLU A 191 -26.65 -4.56 -17.29
CA GLU A 191 -26.97 -5.57 -18.32
C GLU A 191 -25.86 -6.59 -18.61
N ASN A 192 -24.62 -6.43 -18.14
CA ASN A 192 -23.50 -7.32 -18.46
C ASN A 192 -23.09 -8.32 -17.34
N GLU A 193 -23.75 -8.33 -16.19
CA GLU A 193 -23.40 -9.27 -15.09
C GLU A 193 -23.94 -10.70 -15.28
N LYS A 194 -24.69 -10.99 -16.34
CA LYS A 194 -25.35 -12.31 -16.54
C LYS A 194 -24.60 -13.29 -17.45
N ASN A 195 -23.47 -12.93 -18.03
CA ASN A 195 -22.80 -13.85 -18.96
C ASN A 195 -21.47 -14.38 -18.43
N LYS A 196 -21.50 -15.68 -18.10
CA LYS A 196 -20.38 -16.62 -17.90
C LYS A 196 -19.37 -16.22 -16.83
N LYS A 197 -19.50 -16.78 -15.65
CA LYS A 197 -18.39 -17.04 -14.71
C LYS A 197 -17.34 -17.90 -15.43
N ALA A 198 -16.49 -17.29 -16.24
CA ALA A 198 -15.33 -17.97 -16.76
C ALA A 198 -14.47 -18.40 -15.56
N ASN A 199 -14.03 -19.66 -15.56
CA ASN A 199 -13.16 -20.15 -14.50
C ASN A 199 -11.78 -19.54 -14.68
N ILE A 200 -11.54 -18.39 -14.03
CA ILE A 200 -10.25 -17.68 -14.10
C ILE A 200 -9.07 -18.56 -13.65
N PHE A 201 -9.32 -19.57 -12.80
CA PHE A 201 -8.29 -20.53 -12.37
C PHE A 201 -7.84 -21.48 -13.48
N ALA A 202 -8.66 -21.67 -14.52
CA ALA A 202 -8.31 -22.47 -15.68
C ALA A 202 -7.38 -21.70 -16.65
N VAL A 203 -7.28 -20.37 -16.51
CA VAL A 203 -6.46 -19.55 -17.41
C VAL A 203 -4.98 -19.67 -17.00
N LYS A 204 -4.18 -20.34 -17.85
CA LYS A 204 -2.76 -20.53 -17.62
C LYS A 204 -2.04 -19.18 -17.41
N GLY A 205 -1.31 -19.05 -16.30
CA GLY A 205 -0.54 -17.84 -15.95
C GLY A 205 -1.23 -16.90 -14.95
N VAL A 206 -2.54 -17.05 -14.66
CA VAL A 206 -3.25 -16.19 -13.68
C VAL A 206 -2.70 -16.42 -12.28
N LEU A 207 -2.59 -17.67 -11.83
CA LEU A 207 -2.07 -18.00 -10.49
C LEU A 207 -0.63 -17.51 -10.29
N THR A 208 0.25 -17.71 -11.27
CA THR A 208 1.65 -17.27 -11.15
C THR A 208 1.76 -15.74 -11.19
N SER A 209 0.90 -15.05 -11.95
CA SER A 209 0.83 -13.58 -11.93
C SER A 209 0.33 -13.05 -10.58
N THR A 210 -0.69 -13.71 -9.98
CA THR A 210 -1.18 -13.38 -8.64
C THR A 210 -0.10 -13.63 -7.58
N LEU A 211 0.62 -14.74 -7.68
CA LEU A 211 1.73 -15.06 -6.78
C LEU A 211 2.85 -14.02 -6.90
N SER A 212 3.20 -13.57 -8.13
CA SER A 212 4.18 -12.49 -8.32
C SER A 212 3.77 -11.22 -7.60
N LEU A 213 2.51 -10.80 -7.74
CA LEU A 213 2.00 -9.60 -7.08
C LEU A 213 1.98 -9.77 -5.55
N GLY A 214 1.61 -10.96 -5.06
CA GLY A 214 1.60 -11.26 -3.63
C GLY A 214 2.99 -11.27 -2.98
N LEU A 215 4.01 -11.80 -3.68
CA LEU A 215 5.40 -11.75 -3.22
C LEU A 215 5.91 -10.31 -3.15
N TYR A 216 5.58 -9.49 -4.15
CA TYR A 216 5.88 -8.06 -4.14
C TYR A 216 5.23 -7.36 -2.94
N CYS A 217 3.90 -7.50 -2.77
CA CYS A 217 3.17 -6.91 -1.66
C CYS A 217 3.71 -7.38 -0.29
N GLY A 218 4.12 -8.65 -0.21
CA GLY A 218 4.75 -9.19 0.99
C GLY A 218 6.02 -8.48 1.39
N MET A 219 6.88 -8.15 0.43
CA MET A 219 8.11 -7.38 0.68
C MET A 219 7.78 -5.93 1.03
N GLU A 220 6.84 -5.29 0.31
CA GLU A 220 6.42 -3.91 0.59
C GLU A 220 5.86 -3.79 2.01
N PHE A 221 4.96 -4.67 2.40
CA PHE A 221 4.36 -4.68 3.74
C PHE A 221 5.38 -5.04 4.84
N LEU A 222 6.32 -5.94 4.55
CA LEU A 222 7.39 -6.31 5.47
C LEU A 222 8.25 -5.09 5.78
N VAL A 223 8.74 -4.38 4.77
CA VAL A 223 9.57 -3.17 4.98
C VAL A 223 8.74 -2.07 5.65
N GLY A 224 7.50 -1.87 5.25
CA GLY A 224 6.61 -0.88 5.83
C GLY A 224 6.35 -1.10 7.32
N THR A 225 6.14 -2.34 7.73
CA THR A 225 5.83 -2.69 9.13
C THR A 225 7.08 -2.86 9.99
N TRP A 226 8.10 -3.53 9.47
CA TRP A 226 9.26 -3.98 10.26
C TRP A 226 10.55 -3.23 9.97
N GLY A 227 10.56 -2.35 8.95
CA GLY A 227 11.77 -1.65 8.56
C GLY A 227 12.34 -0.75 9.66
N ALA A 228 11.50 -0.04 10.41
CA ALA A 228 11.95 0.76 11.55
C ALA A 228 12.49 -0.13 12.67
N SER A 229 11.80 -1.23 13.00
CA SER A 229 12.28 -2.23 13.98
C SER A 229 13.62 -2.82 13.55
N TYR A 230 13.79 -3.17 12.27
CA TYR A 230 15.08 -3.62 11.73
C TYR A 230 16.20 -2.60 11.97
N LEU A 231 15.96 -1.32 11.65
CA LEU A 231 16.97 -0.27 11.82
C LEU A 231 17.32 -0.04 13.28
N VAL A 232 16.33 -0.02 14.17
CA VAL A 232 16.55 0.16 15.62
C VAL A 232 17.29 -1.04 16.22
N ASN A 233 16.89 -2.27 15.90
CA ASN A 233 17.46 -3.47 16.52
C ASN A 233 18.80 -3.88 15.92
N THR A 234 19.05 -3.59 14.62
CA THR A 234 20.28 -4.02 13.93
C THR A 234 21.39 -2.97 13.98
N PHE A 235 21.04 -1.70 13.80
CA PHE A 235 22.00 -0.60 13.73
C PHE A 235 21.98 0.29 14.98
N ALA A 236 21.19 -0.05 15.98
CA ALA A 236 21.00 0.75 17.21
C ALA A 236 20.62 2.22 16.92
N LEU A 237 19.89 2.45 15.84
CA LEU A 237 19.41 3.79 15.51
C LEU A 237 18.33 4.25 16.51
N SER A 238 18.32 5.55 16.76
CA SER A 238 17.21 6.16 17.47
C SER A 238 15.92 6.07 16.64
N PRO A 239 14.73 5.96 17.27
CA PRO A 239 13.47 5.84 16.56
C PRO A 239 13.20 6.97 15.55
N ASP A 240 13.62 8.21 15.84
CA ASP A 240 13.50 9.35 14.94
C ASP A 240 14.37 9.18 13.69
N SER A 241 15.60 8.67 13.84
CA SER A 241 16.50 8.38 12.72
C SER A 241 15.95 7.23 11.88
N ALA A 242 15.44 6.17 12.49
CA ALA A 242 14.77 5.07 11.77
C ALA A 242 13.56 5.57 10.97
N ALA A 243 12.73 6.45 11.54
CA ALA A 243 11.60 7.07 10.85
C ALA A 243 12.01 7.84 9.59
N LYS A 244 13.10 8.62 9.66
CA LYS A 244 13.65 9.35 8.51
C LYS A 244 14.10 8.40 7.39
N TRP A 245 14.76 7.30 7.73
CA TRP A 245 15.20 6.32 6.74
C TRP A 245 14.03 5.56 6.10
N ILE A 246 12.98 5.26 6.86
CA ILE A 246 11.75 4.69 6.31
C ILE A 246 11.03 5.69 5.40
N SER A 247 11.06 6.97 5.70
CA SER A 247 10.57 8.01 4.78
C SER A 247 11.31 7.97 3.42
N LEU A 248 12.64 7.75 3.42
CA LEU A 248 13.40 7.61 2.17
C LEU A 248 13.01 6.36 1.38
N TYR A 249 12.68 5.25 2.04
CA TYR A 249 12.13 4.06 1.38
C TYR A 249 10.83 4.39 0.64
N TYR A 250 9.88 5.03 1.30
CA TYR A 250 8.61 5.43 0.67
C TYR A 250 8.81 6.53 -0.39
N GLY A 251 9.74 7.46 -0.17
CA GLY A 251 10.18 8.43 -1.18
C GLY A 251 10.74 7.75 -2.41
N GLY A 252 11.49 6.65 -2.22
CA GLY A 252 11.93 5.77 -3.30
C GLY A 252 10.77 5.19 -4.11
N ILE A 253 9.74 4.64 -3.45
CA ILE A 253 8.53 4.12 -4.11
C ILE A 253 7.85 5.23 -4.93
N MET A 254 7.66 6.41 -4.34
CA MET A 254 7.05 7.56 -5.00
C MET A 254 7.83 7.96 -6.25
N LEU A 255 9.15 8.12 -6.14
CA LEU A 255 10.02 8.47 -7.27
C LEU A 255 10.06 7.37 -8.33
N GLY A 256 10.11 6.11 -7.92
CA GLY A 256 10.05 4.96 -8.80
C GLY A 256 8.75 4.94 -9.61
N ARG A 257 7.59 5.20 -8.98
CA ARG A 257 6.29 5.34 -9.66
C ARG A 257 6.25 6.52 -10.63
N LEU A 258 6.80 7.66 -10.21
CA LEU A 258 6.88 8.84 -11.07
C LEU A 258 7.72 8.57 -12.32
N VAL A 259 8.94 8.07 -12.14
CA VAL A 259 9.87 7.75 -13.25
C VAL A 259 9.31 6.67 -14.17
N SER A 260 8.75 5.59 -13.58
CA SER A 260 8.17 4.51 -14.36
C SER A 260 6.99 4.97 -15.23
N GLY A 261 6.22 5.96 -14.80
CA GLY A 261 5.16 6.58 -15.59
C GLY A 261 5.68 7.12 -16.93
N PHE A 262 6.84 7.77 -16.92
CA PHE A 262 7.48 8.25 -18.16
C PHE A 262 8.15 7.12 -18.97
N VAL A 263 8.84 6.20 -18.28
CA VAL A 263 9.56 5.10 -18.91
C VAL A 263 8.60 4.11 -19.58
N SER A 264 7.41 3.90 -18.98
CA SER A 264 6.35 3.03 -19.52
C SER A 264 5.86 3.44 -20.91
N MET A 265 6.03 4.71 -21.29
CA MET A 265 5.70 5.21 -22.63
C MET A 265 6.61 4.63 -23.72
N LYS A 266 7.78 4.10 -23.36
CA LYS A 266 8.81 3.61 -24.29
C LYS A 266 9.23 2.16 -24.07
N THR A 267 8.75 1.54 -22.97
CA THR A 267 9.17 0.18 -22.59
C THR A 267 7.95 -0.67 -22.21
N SER A 268 8.12 -1.99 -22.24
CA SER A 268 7.05 -2.92 -21.85
C SER A 268 6.94 -3.06 -20.33
N ASP A 269 5.74 -3.43 -19.85
CA ASP A 269 5.50 -3.77 -18.45
C ASP A 269 6.47 -4.84 -17.94
N ASN A 270 6.76 -5.86 -18.75
CA ASN A 270 7.70 -6.92 -18.38
C ASN A 270 9.12 -6.38 -18.13
N THR A 271 9.56 -5.40 -18.92
CA THR A 271 10.87 -4.76 -18.74
C THR A 271 10.89 -3.93 -17.47
N LEU A 272 9.82 -3.18 -17.18
CA LEU A 272 9.69 -2.39 -15.96
C LEU A 272 9.67 -3.26 -14.70
N ILE A 273 8.95 -4.38 -14.71
CA ILE A 273 8.93 -5.33 -13.60
C ILE A 273 10.33 -5.90 -13.34
N ARG A 274 11.02 -6.37 -14.40
CA ARG A 274 12.39 -6.90 -14.29
C ARG A 274 13.37 -5.86 -13.76
N ALA A 275 13.35 -4.65 -14.31
CA ALA A 275 14.20 -3.56 -13.86
C ALA A 275 13.94 -3.20 -12.40
N GLY A 276 12.67 -3.11 -12.00
CA GLY A 276 12.27 -2.87 -10.62
C GLY A 276 12.79 -3.92 -9.66
N ILE A 277 12.66 -5.21 -9.99
CA ILE A 277 13.17 -6.30 -9.15
C ILE A 277 14.71 -6.24 -9.04
N VAL A 278 15.43 -6.00 -10.15
CA VAL A 278 16.90 -5.93 -10.13
C VAL A 278 17.39 -4.75 -9.30
N ILE A 279 16.77 -3.58 -9.45
CA ILE A 279 17.11 -2.39 -8.64
C ILE A 279 16.85 -2.65 -7.16
N SER A 280 15.68 -3.22 -6.82
CA SER A 280 15.35 -3.57 -5.43
C SER A 280 16.33 -4.58 -4.86
N PHE A 281 16.72 -5.58 -5.65
CA PHE A 281 17.69 -6.61 -5.25
C PHE A 281 19.04 -6.00 -4.91
N ALA A 282 19.53 -5.03 -5.70
CA ALA A 282 20.75 -4.27 -5.38
C ALA A 282 20.60 -3.50 -4.06
N GLY A 283 19.46 -2.87 -3.82
CA GLY A 283 19.17 -2.19 -2.56
C GLY A 283 19.13 -3.15 -1.37
N MET A 284 18.52 -4.34 -1.52
CA MET A 284 18.49 -5.37 -0.48
C MET A 284 19.89 -5.92 -0.18
N PHE A 285 20.73 -6.06 -1.21
CA PHE A 285 22.12 -6.45 -1.03
C PHE A 285 22.89 -5.40 -0.21
N LEU A 286 22.69 -4.10 -0.45
CA LEU A 286 23.30 -3.05 0.37
C LEU A 286 22.88 -3.13 1.84
N LEU A 287 21.66 -3.58 2.16
CA LEU A 287 21.22 -3.79 3.54
C LEU A 287 21.98 -4.92 4.26
N THR A 288 22.61 -5.86 3.55
CA THR A 288 23.42 -6.93 4.18
C THR A 288 24.75 -6.42 4.70
N LEU A 289 25.19 -5.23 4.26
CA LEU A 289 26.47 -4.66 4.67
C LEU A 289 26.40 -4.16 6.11
N PRO A 290 27.41 -4.44 6.95
CA PRO A 290 27.42 -3.97 8.34
C PRO A 290 27.76 -2.48 8.48
N ILE A 291 27.72 -1.72 7.40
CA ILE A 291 28.04 -0.29 7.32
C ILE A 291 26.74 0.49 7.16
N GLY A 292 26.41 1.33 8.15
CA GLY A 292 25.11 2.00 8.22
C GLY A 292 24.76 2.84 6.99
N THR A 293 25.63 3.74 6.54
CA THR A 293 25.29 4.66 5.43
C THR A 293 24.95 3.96 4.12
N PRO A 294 25.75 3.01 3.57
CA PRO A 294 25.36 2.24 2.38
C PRO A 294 24.08 1.44 2.57
N ALA A 295 23.89 0.82 3.75
CA ALA A 295 22.67 0.06 4.04
C ALA A 295 21.43 0.96 3.98
N PHE A 296 21.51 2.17 4.50
CA PHE A 296 20.39 3.11 4.50
C PHE A 296 20.01 3.56 3.09
N PHE A 297 20.99 3.84 2.21
CA PHE A 297 20.72 4.07 0.79
C PHE A 297 20.11 2.86 0.09
N GLY A 298 20.35 1.65 0.60
CA GLY A 298 19.67 0.44 0.16
C GLY A 298 18.16 0.54 0.27
N LEU A 299 17.62 1.17 1.33
CA LEU A 299 16.18 1.40 1.49
C LEU A 299 15.59 2.27 0.39
N LEU A 300 16.28 3.35 0.01
CA LEU A 300 15.86 4.21 -1.10
C LEU A 300 15.81 3.42 -2.43
N LEU A 301 16.84 2.59 -2.69
CA LEU A 301 16.90 1.77 -3.90
C LEU A 301 15.82 0.67 -3.91
N ILE A 302 15.54 0.04 -2.76
CA ILE A 302 14.44 -0.93 -2.63
C ILE A 302 13.12 -0.24 -3.00
N GLY A 303 12.84 0.92 -2.40
CA GLY A 303 11.64 1.67 -2.68
C GLY A 303 11.55 2.06 -4.16
N PHE A 304 12.60 2.61 -4.73
CA PHE A 304 12.65 3.01 -6.15
C PHE A 304 12.39 1.82 -7.09
N GLY A 305 13.00 0.67 -6.81
CA GLY A 305 12.76 -0.55 -7.59
C GLY A 305 11.35 -1.11 -7.40
N PHE A 306 10.74 -0.95 -6.23
CA PHE A 306 9.36 -1.37 -5.98
C PHE A 306 8.34 -0.51 -6.74
N GLY A 307 8.66 0.76 -7.00
CA GLY A 307 7.76 1.71 -7.66
C GLY A 307 7.04 1.18 -8.90
N PRO A 308 7.74 0.66 -9.91
CA PRO A 308 7.13 0.19 -11.16
C PRO A 308 6.42 -1.17 -11.05
N ILE A 309 6.72 -2.03 -10.06
CA ILE A 309 6.30 -3.45 -10.09
C ILE A 309 4.78 -3.57 -10.01
N PHE A 310 4.15 -3.01 -8.99
CA PHE A 310 2.70 -3.13 -8.79
C PHE A 310 1.87 -2.58 -9.97
N PRO A 311 2.08 -1.32 -10.40
CA PRO A 311 1.30 -0.77 -11.49
C PRO A 311 1.51 -1.52 -12.81
N SER A 312 2.75 -1.98 -13.09
CA SER A 312 3.04 -2.72 -14.33
C SER A 312 2.41 -4.13 -14.33
N VAL A 313 2.36 -4.82 -13.18
CA VAL A 313 1.66 -6.11 -13.11
C VAL A 313 0.18 -5.93 -13.41
N LEU A 314 -0.49 -4.94 -12.79
CA LEU A 314 -1.92 -4.69 -13.01
C LEU A 314 -2.20 -4.18 -14.44
N HIS A 315 -1.40 -3.26 -14.95
CA HIS A 315 -1.53 -2.75 -16.32
C HIS A 315 -1.38 -3.86 -17.38
N SER A 316 -0.54 -4.84 -17.11
CA SER A 316 -0.32 -5.97 -18.05
C SER A 316 -1.50 -6.96 -18.13
N VAL A 317 -2.48 -6.90 -17.22
CA VAL A 317 -3.58 -7.90 -17.13
C VAL A 317 -4.39 -8.01 -18.42
N PRO A 318 -4.92 -6.91 -19.01
CA PRO A 318 -5.67 -7.00 -20.27
C PRO A 318 -4.82 -7.57 -21.40
N GLY A 319 -3.57 -7.11 -21.50
CA GLY A 319 -2.62 -7.59 -22.51
C GLY A 319 -2.20 -9.03 -22.34
N ARG A 320 -2.14 -9.55 -21.12
CA ARG A 320 -1.80 -10.94 -20.79
C ARG A 320 -2.98 -11.89 -20.98
N PHE A 321 -4.17 -11.53 -20.52
CA PHE A 321 -5.30 -12.45 -20.31
C PHE A 321 -6.56 -12.12 -21.11
N GLY A 322 -6.58 -11.01 -21.85
CA GLY A 322 -7.73 -10.52 -22.61
C GLY A 322 -8.58 -9.52 -21.83
N ASN A 323 -9.29 -8.68 -22.57
CA ASN A 323 -10.10 -7.60 -21.99
C ASN A 323 -11.33 -8.14 -21.22
N GLU A 324 -11.92 -9.23 -21.71
CA GLU A 324 -13.14 -9.80 -21.12
C GLU A 324 -12.97 -10.29 -19.67
N LEU A 325 -11.79 -10.86 -19.37
CA LEU A 325 -11.47 -11.41 -18.05
C LEU A 325 -10.69 -10.43 -17.16
N SER A 326 -10.33 -9.26 -17.70
CA SER A 326 -9.42 -8.33 -17.02
C SER A 326 -9.93 -7.87 -15.66
N ALA A 327 -11.21 -7.55 -15.53
CA ALA A 327 -11.80 -7.09 -14.28
C ALA A 327 -11.77 -8.18 -13.18
N ASP A 328 -12.17 -9.40 -13.53
CA ASP A 328 -12.21 -10.53 -12.59
C ASP A 328 -10.79 -10.94 -12.17
N ILE A 329 -9.85 -10.99 -13.13
CA ILE A 329 -8.45 -11.32 -12.85
C ILE A 329 -7.78 -10.24 -12.02
N THR A 330 -8.05 -8.95 -12.29
CA THR A 330 -7.52 -7.85 -11.47
C THR A 330 -8.03 -7.96 -10.04
N GLY A 331 -9.32 -8.21 -9.83
CA GLY A 331 -9.89 -8.44 -8.50
C GLY A 331 -9.24 -9.62 -7.78
N PHE A 332 -9.02 -10.73 -8.49
CA PHE A 332 -8.34 -11.90 -7.95
C PHE A 332 -6.86 -11.62 -7.62
N HIS A 333 -6.16 -10.87 -8.48
CA HIS A 333 -4.78 -10.42 -8.23
C HIS A 333 -4.69 -9.57 -6.96
N MET A 334 -5.59 -8.61 -6.78
CA MET A 334 -5.61 -7.74 -5.60
C MET A 334 -5.88 -8.54 -4.31
N GLY A 335 -6.94 -9.37 -4.31
CA GLY A 335 -7.27 -10.21 -3.14
C GLY A 335 -6.15 -11.18 -2.78
N GLY A 336 -5.59 -11.87 -3.77
CA GLY A 336 -4.48 -12.81 -3.57
C GLY A 336 -3.17 -12.10 -3.14
N ALA A 337 -2.92 -10.91 -3.67
CA ALA A 337 -1.76 -10.10 -3.31
C ALA A 337 -1.81 -9.66 -1.85
N TYR A 338 -2.94 -9.15 -1.40
CA TYR A 338 -3.10 -8.77 0.01
C TYR A 338 -3.01 -9.99 0.93
N ALA A 339 -3.72 -11.08 0.61
CA ALA A 339 -3.69 -12.28 1.44
C ALA A 339 -2.25 -12.83 1.62
N LEU A 340 -1.51 -13.01 0.52
CA LEU A 340 -0.13 -13.49 0.56
C LEU A 340 0.81 -12.45 1.18
N GLY A 341 0.61 -11.17 0.85
CA GLY A 341 1.42 -10.07 1.38
C GLY A 341 1.36 -10.01 2.91
N PHE A 342 0.15 -10.07 3.47
CA PHE A 342 -0.02 -10.14 4.92
C PHE A 342 0.52 -11.42 5.53
N LEU A 343 0.36 -12.57 4.88
CA LEU A 343 0.92 -13.83 5.38
C LEU A 343 2.44 -13.74 5.51
N ILE A 344 3.13 -13.20 4.51
CA ILE A 344 4.59 -13.02 4.54
C ILE A 344 4.99 -12.06 5.67
N GLN A 345 4.36 -10.90 5.75
CA GLN A 345 4.66 -9.88 6.74
C GLN A 345 4.41 -10.35 8.17
N VAL A 346 3.30 -11.06 8.42
CA VAL A 346 2.95 -11.61 9.73
C VAL A 346 3.93 -12.73 10.12
N SER A 347 4.18 -13.69 9.22
CA SER A 347 5.11 -14.79 9.48
C SER A 347 6.52 -14.28 9.77
N PHE A 348 6.97 -13.27 9.00
CA PHE A 348 8.26 -12.62 9.26
C PHE A 348 8.32 -12.02 10.66
N GLY A 349 7.28 -11.32 11.09
CA GLY A 349 7.25 -10.67 12.40
C GLY A 349 7.43 -11.67 13.56
N TYR A 350 6.76 -12.82 13.50
CA TYR A 350 6.95 -13.88 14.48
C TYR A 350 8.35 -14.48 14.45
N ILE A 351 8.89 -14.74 13.27
CA ILE A 351 10.24 -15.30 13.10
C ILE A 351 11.30 -14.32 13.60
N ALA A 352 11.22 -13.05 13.18
CA ALA A 352 12.19 -12.03 13.57
C ALA A 352 12.16 -11.73 15.07
N SER A 353 10.98 -11.66 15.69
CA SER A 353 10.84 -11.46 17.14
C SER A 353 11.35 -12.66 17.96
N ALA A 354 11.26 -13.88 17.44
CA ALA A 354 11.76 -15.09 18.09
C ALA A 354 13.28 -15.32 17.87
N THR A 355 13.85 -14.66 16.87
CA THR A 355 15.28 -14.84 16.47
C THR A 355 16.02 -13.51 16.52
N THR A 356 16.03 -12.79 15.40
CA THR A 356 16.67 -11.48 15.24
C THR A 356 16.15 -10.76 14.00
N PHE A 357 16.04 -9.43 14.07
CA PHE A 357 15.75 -8.60 12.90
C PHE A 357 16.89 -8.54 11.86
N TYR A 358 18.09 -8.96 12.21
CA TYR A 358 19.23 -9.04 11.28
C TYR A 358 18.94 -9.94 10.06
N ILE A 359 17.98 -10.86 10.14
CA ILE A 359 17.57 -11.70 8.99
C ILE A 359 16.80 -10.95 7.90
N THR A 360 16.34 -9.71 8.15
CA THR A 360 15.48 -8.92 7.24
C THR A 360 16.00 -8.88 5.79
N PRO A 361 17.27 -8.44 5.50
CA PRO A 361 17.73 -8.36 4.13
C PRO A 361 17.82 -9.71 3.44
N PHE A 362 18.13 -10.78 4.18
CA PHE A 362 18.23 -12.14 3.63
C PHE A 362 16.86 -12.70 3.23
N VAL A 363 15.83 -12.44 4.04
CA VAL A 363 14.44 -12.80 3.72
C VAL A 363 13.97 -12.00 2.49
N LEU A 364 14.23 -10.70 2.44
CA LEU A 364 13.88 -9.86 1.29
C LEU A 364 14.57 -10.36 0.01
N LEU A 365 15.87 -10.69 0.05
CA LEU A 365 16.61 -11.24 -1.08
C LEU A 365 16.02 -12.58 -1.56
N ALA A 366 15.68 -13.48 -0.62
CA ALA A 366 15.06 -14.77 -0.95
C ALA A 366 13.68 -14.58 -1.62
N VAL A 367 12.84 -13.70 -1.08
CA VAL A 367 11.52 -13.40 -1.65
C VAL A 367 11.66 -12.68 -3.01
N ALA A 368 12.63 -11.78 -3.18
CA ALA A 368 12.88 -11.11 -4.45
C ALA A 368 13.36 -12.10 -5.54
N ALA A 369 14.21 -13.06 -5.19
CA ALA A 369 14.61 -14.13 -6.11
C ALA A 369 13.42 -15.02 -6.49
N ALA A 370 12.54 -15.36 -5.55
CA ALA A 370 11.29 -16.06 -5.82
C ALA A 370 10.37 -15.22 -6.73
N LEU A 371 10.21 -13.91 -6.47
CA LEU A 371 9.44 -13.01 -7.31
C LEU A 371 9.97 -12.97 -8.73
N PHE A 372 11.29 -12.83 -8.92
CA PHE A 372 11.89 -12.83 -10.25
C PHE A 372 11.59 -14.13 -11.00
N THR A 373 11.80 -15.28 -10.33
CA THR A 373 11.57 -16.61 -10.90
C THR A 373 10.11 -16.79 -11.30
N VAL A 374 9.16 -16.46 -10.42
CA VAL A 374 7.72 -16.59 -10.66
C VAL A 374 7.27 -15.66 -11.78
N ASN A 375 7.80 -14.43 -11.83
CA ASN A 375 7.50 -13.51 -12.94
C ASN A 375 7.99 -14.05 -14.28
N GLU A 376 9.20 -14.61 -14.36
CA GLU A 376 9.72 -15.22 -15.60
C GLU A 376 8.89 -16.45 -16.01
N VAL A 377 8.46 -17.29 -15.06
CA VAL A 377 7.53 -18.39 -15.33
C VAL A 377 6.21 -17.87 -15.88
N THR A 378 5.67 -16.78 -15.30
CA THR A 378 4.44 -16.14 -15.78
C THR A 378 4.59 -15.68 -17.23
N ILE A 379 5.66 -14.94 -17.54
CA ILE A 379 5.92 -14.43 -18.89
C ILE A 379 5.99 -15.58 -19.92
N ARG A 380 6.75 -16.64 -19.60
CA ARG A 380 6.89 -17.81 -20.48
C ARG A 380 5.56 -18.55 -20.66
N THR A 381 4.80 -18.74 -19.58
CA THR A 381 3.49 -19.42 -19.60
C THR A 381 2.47 -18.67 -20.45
N VAL A 382 2.41 -17.34 -20.30
CA VAL A 382 1.52 -16.49 -21.11
C VAL A 382 1.94 -16.49 -22.58
N ALA A 383 3.24 -16.40 -22.86
CA ALA A 383 3.76 -16.43 -24.24
C ALA A 383 3.44 -17.77 -24.94
N LYS A 384 3.64 -18.90 -24.22
CA LYS A 384 3.31 -20.22 -24.75
C LYS A 384 1.82 -20.38 -25.05
N ARG A 385 0.95 -19.94 -24.12
CA ARG A 385 -0.51 -19.99 -24.32
C ARG A 385 -0.92 -19.19 -25.57
N LYS A 386 -0.40 -17.96 -25.74
CA LYS A 386 -0.72 -17.12 -26.92
C LYS A 386 -0.20 -17.67 -28.24
N ALA A 387 0.80 -18.53 -28.21
CA ALA A 387 1.29 -19.22 -29.40
C ALA A 387 0.47 -20.49 -29.73
N GLU A 388 -0.28 -21.03 -28.73
CA GLU A 388 -1.19 -22.17 -28.89
C GLU A 388 -2.60 -21.72 -29.34
N GLU A 389 -3.00 -20.45 -29.09
CA GLU A 389 -4.23 -19.78 -29.54
C GLU A 389 -4.11 -19.24 -30.96
#